data_d2da4cee5e56825ce414dad3437ebcf0
#
_entry.id   d2da4cee5e56825ce414dad3437ebcf0
#
_cell.length_a   1.000
_cell.length_b   1.000
_cell.length_c   1.000
_cell.angle_alpha   90.00
_cell.angle_beta   90.00
_cell.angle_gamma   90.00
#
_symmetry.space_group_name_H-M   'P 1'
#
loop_
_entity.id
_entity.type
_entity.pdbx_description
1 polymer ?
#
loop_
_entity_poly.entity_id
_entity_poly.type
_entity_poly.pdbx_seq_one_letter_code
_entity_poly.pdbx_strand_id
1 'polypeptide(L)'
;MSPLDASHHTRAICELAPVVPVLVIHDAAIARPLAEALVAGGLPALEVTLRTPAALDAIREMAKVEGGTVGAGTLLTPTDVEAAKEAGAQFGVSPGATPKLLEACAISALPLLPGASTASEAMALLEIGYSVQKFFPAEANGGAPALKAIGAPLPQVSFCPTGGVTPENAPTYLGLSNTLCIGGSWVCSADLIAAKDWTAIEELAREAAALKR
;
A
#
# COMPACT_ATOMS: atom_id res chain seq x y z
N MET A 1 8.70 -9.36 15.11
CA MET A 1 7.38 -9.79 14.60
C MET A 1 7.59 -10.96 13.67
N SER A 2 6.77 -12.02 13.76
CA SER A 2 6.85 -13.11 12.79
C SER A 2 6.23 -12.70 11.44
N PRO A 3 6.62 -13.35 10.31
CA PRO A 3 5.97 -13.10 9.01
C PRO A 3 4.46 -13.38 9.00
N LEU A 4 4.01 -14.36 9.78
CA LEU A 4 2.59 -14.67 9.94
C LEU A 4 1.85 -13.53 10.64
N ASP A 5 2.42 -12.99 11.73
CA ASP A 5 1.84 -11.83 12.42
C ASP A 5 1.83 -10.58 11.49
N ALA A 6 2.90 -10.38 10.73
CA ALA A 6 2.95 -9.31 9.73
C ALA A 6 1.83 -9.44 8.69
N SER A 7 1.56 -10.66 8.20
CA SER A 7 0.47 -10.95 7.27
C SER A 7 -0.91 -10.67 7.89
N HIS A 8 -1.12 -11.00 9.16
CA HIS A 8 -2.38 -10.70 9.86
C HIS A 8 -2.59 -9.18 9.99
N HIS A 9 -1.54 -8.42 10.34
CA HIS A 9 -1.62 -6.98 10.45
C HIS A 9 -1.85 -6.31 9.08
N THR A 10 -1.10 -6.72 8.06
CA THR A 10 -1.28 -6.15 6.71
C THR A 10 -2.62 -6.52 6.09
N ARG A 11 -3.17 -7.72 6.41
CA ARG A 11 -4.54 -8.08 6.03
C ARG A 11 -5.55 -7.10 6.62
N ALA A 12 -5.49 -6.87 7.93
CA ALA A 12 -6.39 -5.93 8.60
C ALA A 12 -6.30 -4.52 7.99
N ILE A 13 -5.09 -4.06 7.63
CA ILE A 13 -4.88 -2.77 6.96
C ILE A 13 -5.48 -2.77 5.55
N CYS A 14 -5.25 -3.80 4.74
CA CYS A 14 -5.82 -3.94 3.40
C CYS A 14 -7.36 -4.04 3.40
N GLU A 15 -7.93 -4.51 4.49
CA GLU A 15 -9.39 -4.64 4.64
C GLU A 15 -10.09 -3.35 5.08
N LEU A 16 -9.35 -2.32 5.50
CA LEU A 16 -9.93 -1.03 5.92
C LEU A 16 -10.70 -0.33 4.79
N ALA A 17 -10.21 -0.40 3.53
CA ALA A 17 -10.87 0.19 2.38
C ALA A 17 -10.52 -0.58 1.09
N PRO A 18 -11.34 -0.48 0.01
CA PRO A 18 -11.03 -1.10 -1.28
C PRO A 18 -9.75 -0.56 -1.92
N VAL A 19 -9.37 0.67 -1.60
CA VAL A 19 -8.21 1.36 -2.17
C VAL A 19 -7.28 1.84 -1.08
N VAL A 20 -6.00 1.57 -1.25
CA VAL A 20 -4.90 2.17 -0.48
C VAL A 20 -4.27 3.25 -1.34
N PRO A 21 -4.41 4.55 -1.00
CA PRO A 21 -3.73 5.64 -1.70
C PRO A 21 -2.21 5.47 -1.67
N VAL A 22 -1.60 5.52 -2.85
CA VAL A 22 -0.14 5.48 -3.02
C VAL A 22 0.35 6.89 -3.31
N LEU A 23 1.05 7.49 -2.34
CA LEU A 23 1.35 8.91 -2.29
C LEU A 23 2.81 9.19 -2.62
N VAL A 24 3.05 10.20 -3.45
CA VAL A 24 4.37 10.79 -3.70
C VAL A 24 4.33 12.23 -3.21
N ILE A 25 4.95 12.50 -2.07
CA ILE A 25 4.90 13.79 -1.39
C ILE A 25 6.22 14.54 -1.59
N HIS A 26 6.16 15.71 -2.22
CA HIS A 26 7.33 16.56 -2.45
C HIS A 26 7.48 17.68 -1.40
N ASP A 27 6.42 18.00 -0.67
CA ASP A 27 6.40 19.01 0.38
C ASP A 27 5.64 18.46 1.60
N ALA A 28 6.34 18.32 2.73
CA ALA A 28 5.74 17.79 3.96
C ALA A 28 4.65 18.70 4.55
N ALA A 29 4.62 19.99 4.21
CA ALA A 29 3.60 20.92 4.70
C ALA A 29 2.19 20.59 4.22
N ILE A 30 2.05 19.86 3.10
CA ILE A 30 0.75 19.42 2.57
C ILE A 30 0.31 18.07 3.14
N ALA A 31 1.18 17.34 3.82
CA ALA A 31 0.94 15.95 4.19
C ALA A 31 -0.29 15.80 5.10
N ARG A 32 -0.37 16.63 6.14
CA ARG A 32 -1.48 16.56 7.10
C ARG A 32 -2.85 16.87 6.46
N PRO A 33 -3.06 18.00 5.77
CA PRO A 33 -4.36 18.26 5.15
C PRO A 33 -4.73 17.24 4.06
N LEU A 34 -3.75 16.68 3.34
CA LEU A 34 -3.98 15.60 2.40
C LEU A 34 -4.49 14.32 3.12
N ALA A 35 -3.85 13.95 4.22
CA ALA A 35 -4.28 12.78 4.99
C ALA A 35 -5.68 12.98 5.59
N GLU A 36 -5.97 14.17 6.13
CA GLU A 36 -7.29 14.53 6.66
C GLU A 36 -8.37 14.37 5.58
N ALA A 37 -8.13 14.83 4.35
CA ALA A 37 -9.07 14.69 3.23
C ALA A 37 -9.28 13.22 2.82
N LEU A 38 -8.20 12.43 2.71
CA LEU A 38 -8.28 11.02 2.34
C LEU A 38 -9.03 10.20 3.40
N VAL A 39 -8.73 10.44 4.69
CA VAL A 39 -9.41 9.76 5.81
C VAL A 39 -10.88 10.16 5.88
N ALA A 40 -11.22 11.44 5.72
CA ALA A 40 -12.60 11.93 5.67
C ALA A 40 -13.38 11.32 4.50
N GLY A 41 -12.72 11.08 3.37
CA GLY A 41 -13.28 10.36 2.23
C GLY A 41 -13.42 8.85 2.43
N GLY A 42 -12.94 8.27 3.55
CA GLY A 42 -13.09 6.85 3.86
C GLY A 42 -11.92 5.96 3.42
N LEU A 43 -10.74 6.54 3.17
CA LEU A 43 -9.50 5.82 2.86
C LEU A 43 -8.48 5.98 4.00
N PRO A 44 -8.59 5.22 5.08
CA PRO A 44 -7.74 5.42 6.26
C PRO A 44 -6.32 4.87 6.12
N ALA A 45 -6.07 3.86 5.27
CA ALA A 45 -4.73 3.32 5.04
C ALA A 45 -3.99 4.14 3.97
N LEU A 46 -2.84 4.74 4.31
CA LEU A 46 -2.11 5.67 3.44
C LEU A 46 -0.68 5.18 3.22
N GLU A 47 -0.29 4.86 1.98
CA GLU A 47 1.08 4.47 1.61
C GLU A 47 1.86 5.70 1.12
N VAL A 48 2.78 6.24 1.94
CA VAL A 48 3.72 7.31 1.52
C VAL A 48 4.99 6.67 0.98
N THR A 49 5.28 6.86 -0.30
CA THR A 49 6.47 6.25 -0.92
C THR A 49 7.74 7.02 -0.59
N LEU A 50 8.82 6.31 -0.22
CA LEU A 50 10.14 6.89 0.05
C LEU A 50 10.89 7.28 -1.26
N ARG A 51 10.19 7.94 -2.18
CA ARG A 51 10.72 8.38 -3.49
C ARG A 51 11.15 9.84 -3.50
N THR A 52 10.93 10.57 -2.40
CA THR A 52 11.25 11.98 -2.27
C THR A 52 11.96 12.27 -0.95
N PRO A 53 12.77 13.31 -0.87
CA PRO A 53 13.40 13.73 0.39
C PRO A 53 12.39 14.11 1.48
N ALA A 54 11.18 14.55 1.11
CA ALA A 54 10.14 14.97 2.06
C ALA A 54 9.33 13.81 2.65
N ALA A 55 9.51 12.57 2.15
CA ALA A 55 8.63 11.45 2.48
C ALA A 55 8.58 11.11 3.97
N LEU A 56 9.72 11.07 4.65
CA LEU A 56 9.77 10.76 6.09
C LEU A 56 9.10 11.85 6.94
N ASP A 57 9.29 13.12 6.58
CA ASP A 57 8.62 14.23 7.26
C ASP A 57 7.10 14.20 6.99
N ALA A 58 6.71 13.83 5.76
CA ALA A 58 5.30 13.61 5.43
C ALA A 58 4.67 12.49 6.27
N ILE A 59 5.38 11.37 6.47
CA ILE A 59 4.92 10.29 7.35
C ILE A 59 4.71 10.80 8.78
N ARG A 60 5.66 11.59 9.33
CA ARG A 60 5.54 12.18 10.67
C ARG A 60 4.30 13.06 10.83
N GLU A 61 3.98 13.84 9.81
CA GLU A 61 2.78 14.70 9.84
C GLU A 61 1.48 13.90 9.68
N MET A 62 1.46 12.93 8.76
CA MET A 62 0.29 12.07 8.54
C MET A 62 0.00 11.16 9.73
N ALA A 63 1.03 10.69 10.45
CA ALA A 63 0.87 9.85 11.64
C ALA A 63 0.13 10.55 12.81
N LYS A 64 -0.03 11.87 12.74
CA LYS A 64 -0.77 12.68 13.74
C LYS A 64 -2.27 12.78 13.41
N VAL A 65 -2.70 12.29 12.25
CA VAL A 65 -4.11 12.38 11.81
C VAL A 65 -4.91 11.25 12.44
N GLU A 66 -5.92 11.62 13.19
CA GLU A 66 -6.82 10.66 13.83
C GLU A 66 -7.60 9.84 12.80
N GLY A 67 -7.72 8.55 13.04
CA GLY A 67 -8.39 7.62 12.12
C GLY A 67 -7.53 7.19 10.93
N GLY A 68 -6.34 7.78 10.74
CA GLY A 68 -5.40 7.39 9.69
C GLY A 68 -4.43 6.28 10.14
N THR A 69 -4.08 5.40 9.21
CA THR A 69 -3.02 4.39 9.36
C THR A 69 -1.98 4.65 8.28
N VAL A 70 -0.88 5.31 8.64
CA VAL A 70 0.16 5.66 7.67
C VAL A 70 1.23 4.58 7.57
N GLY A 71 1.60 4.24 6.34
CA GLY A 71 2.69 3.32 6.03
C GLY A 71 3.73 3.94 5.11
N ALA A 72 4.92 3.35 5.11
CA ALA A 72 6.01 3.71 4.22
C ALA A 72 6.08 2.75 3.04
N GLY A 73 5.93 3.26 1.82
CA GLY A 73 6.11 2.52 0.58
C GLY A 73 7.51 2.68 0.01
N THR A 74 7.87 1.79 -0.91
CA THR A 74 9.19 1.76 -1.55
C THR A 74 10.33 1.50 -0.54
N LEU A 75 10.07 0.64 0.44
CA LEU A 75 11.12 0.15 1.32
C LEU A 75 12.06 -0.78 0.53
N LEU A 76 13.35 -0.46 0.49
CA LEU A 76 14.36 -1.19 -0.28
C LEU A 76 15.48 -1.75 0.61
N THR A 77 15.77 -1.09 1.72
CA THR A 77 16.91 -1.40 2.59
C THR A 77 16.51 -1.46 4.06
N PRO A 78 17.34 -2.11 4.93
CA PRO A 78 17.17 -2.04 6.38
C PRO A 78 17.12 -0.61 6.92
N THR A 79 17.93 0.31 6.37
CA THR A 79 17.94 1.72 6.77
C THR A 79 16.61 2.41 6.48
N ASP A 80 15.95 2.07 5.35
CA ASP A 80 14.61 2.61 5.05
C ASP A 80 13.59 2.15 6.09
N VAL A 81 13.68 0.89 6.54
CA VAL A 81 12.79 0.31 7.55
C VAL A 81 12.93 1.04 8.89
N GLU A 82 14.17 1.26 9.34
CA GLU A 82 14.46 1.99 10.57
C GLU A 82 13.94 3.43 10.49
N ALA A 83 14.28 4.15 9.43
CA ALA A 83 13.85 5.53 9.23
C ALA A 83 12.31 5.66 9.13
N ALA A 84 11.65 4.72 8.44
CA ALA A 84 10.19 4.70 8.36
C ALA A 84 9.54 4.47 9.74
N LYS A 85 10.09 3.53 10.53
CA LYS A 85 9.60 3.24 11.87
C LYS A 85 9.76 4.44 12.80
N GLU A 86 10.93 5.10 12.77
CA GLU A 86 11.20 6.32 13.53
C GLU A 86 10.31 7.50 13.10
N ALA A 87 9.93 7.56 11.83
CA ALA A 87 8.98 8.54 11.32
C ALA A 87 7.52 8.27 11.75
N GLY A 88 7.23 7.11 12.34
CA GLY A 88 5.90 6.75 12.82
C GLY A 88 5.09 5.89 11.84
N ALA A 89 5.73 5.29 10.84
CA ALA A 89 5.05 4.34 9.96
C ALA A 89 4.54 3.13 10.76
N GLN A 90 3.29 2.77 10.52
CA GLN A 90 2.59 1.64 11.17
C GLN A 90 2.66 0.36 10.34
N PHE A 91 2.96 0.46 9.04
CA PHE A 91 3.24 -0.64 8.14
C PHE A 91 4.25 -0.23 7.07
N GLY A 92 4.85 -1.23 6.45
CA GLY A 92 5.75 -1.06 5.33
C GLY A 92 5.21 -1.71 4.07
N VAL A 93 5.61 -1.19 2.91
CA VAL A 93 5.32 -1.76 1.60
C VAL A 93 6.59 -1.74 0.75
N SER A 94 6.89 -2.84 0.09
CA SER A 94 8.05 -2.92 -0.80
C SER A 94 7.67 -3.35 -2.22
N PRO A 95 8.43 -2.93 -3.24
CA PRO A 95 8.16 -3.34 -4.62
C PRO A 95 8.51 -4.80 -4.91
N GLY A 96 9.37 -5.37 -4.11
CA GLY A 96 9.82 -6.76 -4.13
C GLY A 96 10.27 -7.15 -2.73
N ALA A 97 10.84 -8.34 -2.56
CA ALA A 97 11.27 -8.82 -1.25
C ALA A 97 12.67 -9.43 -1.31
N THR A 98 13.55 -8.96 -0.44
CA THR A 98 14.88 -9.56 -0.23
C THR A 98 14.99 -10.10 1.21
N PRO A 99 15.79 -11.15 1.45
CA PRO A 99 15.96 -11.68 2.80
C PRO A 99 16.37 -10.61 3.82
N LYS A 100 17.25 -9.68 3.45
CA LYS A 100 17.70 -8.58 4.32
C LYS A 100 16.57 -7.62 4.68
N LEU A 101 15.71 -7.29 3.73
CA LEU A 101 14.58 -6.40 3.97
C LEU A 101 13.54 -7.08 4.89
N LEU A 102 13.23 -8.36 4.63
CA LEU A 102 12.30 -9.14 5.43
C LEU A 102 12.78 -9.29 6.88
N GLU A 103 14.08 -9.57 7.07
CA GLU A 103 14.71 -9.65 8.39
C GLU A 103 14.64 -8.31 9.13
N ALA A 104 14.96 -7.20 8.46
CA ALA A 104 14.90 -5.87 9.06
C ALA A 104 13.48 -5.52 9.53
N CYS A 105 12.46 -5.81 8.72
CA CYS A 105 11.06 -5.61 9.10
C CYS A 105 10.65 -6.48 10.30
N ALA A 106 11.11 -7.74 10.34
CA ALA A 106 10.85 -8.63 11.45
C ALA A 106 11.48 -8.13 12.76
N ILE A 107 12.74 -7.67 12.72
CA ILE A 107 13.48 -7.13 13.87
C ILE A 107 12.84 -5.85 14.39
N SER A 108 12.53 -4.90 13.50
CA SER A 108 11.91 -3.61 13.87
C SER A 108 10.43 -3.72 14.23
N ALA A 109 9.83 -4.91 14.09
CA ALA A 109 8.39 -5.15 14.25
C ALA A 109 7.54 -4.19 13.41
N LEU A 110 7.96 -3.91 12.16
CA LEU A 110 7.18 -3.17 11.16
C LEU A 110 6.45 -4.20 10.27
N PRO A 111 5.10 -4.30 10.31
CA PRO A 111 4.37 -5.20 9.44
C PRO A 111 4.66 -4.86 7.98
N LEU A 112 5.14 -5.81 7.18
CA LEU A 112 5.48 -5.60 5.78
C LEU A 112 4.44 -6.23 4.86
N LEU A 113 3.99 -5.47 3.86
CA LEU A 113 3.32 -5.95 2.66
C LEU A 113 4.38 -6.11 1.55
N PRO A 114 4.97 -7.32 1.41
CA PRO A 114 6.07 -7.55 0.49
C PRO A 114 5.58 -7.68 -0.95
N GLY A 115 6.36 -7.14 -1.91
CA GLY A 115 6.07 -7.24 -3.33
C GLY A 115 6.44 -8.57 -3.94
N ALA A 116 5.61 -9.06 -4.86
CA ALA A 116 5.86 -10.18 -5.77
C ALA A 116 5.25 -9.89 -7.14
N SER A 117 5.86 -10.43 -8.20
CA SER A 117 5.39 -10.30 -9.57
C SER A 117 5.29 -11.64 -10.30
N THR A 118 5.83 -12.69 -9.71
CA THR A 118 5.86 -14.06 -10.28
C THR A 118 5.35 -15.08 -9.27
N ALA A 119 4.93 -16.25 -9.77
CA ALA A 119 4.53 -17.36 -8.92
C ALA A 119 5.67 -17.81 -7.98
N SER A 120 6.92 -17.83 -8.46
CA SER A 120 8.08 -18.22 -7.65
C SER A 120 8.33 -17.27 -6.49
N GLU A 121 8.20 -15.96 -6.71
CA GLU A 121 8.32 -14.96 -5.65
C GLU A 121 7.17 -15.08 -4.64
N ALA A 122 5.94 -15.28 -5.13
CA ALA A 122 4.78 -15.46 -4.26
C ALA A 122 4.90 -16.74 -3.41
N MET A 123 5.40 -17.85 -3.99
CA MET A 123 5.67 -19.09 -3.25
C MET A 123 6.75 -18.90 -2.20
N ALA A 124 7.87 -18.26 -2.53
CA ALA A 124 8.96 -18.04 -1.59
C ALA A 124 8.52 -17.19 -0.38
N LEU A 125 7.67 -16.17 -0.61
CA LEU A 125 7.09 -15.39 0.47
C LEU A 125 6.08 -16.19 1.31
N LEU A 126 5.24 -17.01 0.66
CA LEU A 126 4.28 -17.87 1.36
C LEU A 126 4.99 -18.91 2.25
N GLU A 127 6.08 -19.51 1.76
CA GLU A 127 6.86 -20.52 2.47
C GLU A 127 7.40 -20.02 3.81
N ILE A 128 7.74 -18.73 3.90
CA ILE A 128 8.20 -18.09 5.13
C ILE A 128 7.08 -17.42 5.94
N GLY A 129 5.82 -17.48 5.48
CA GLY A 129 4.63 -17.06 6.23
C GLY A 129 3.95 -15.78 5.76
N TYR A 130 4.40 -15.16 4.65
CA TYR A 130 3.72 -14.00 4.06
C TYR A 130 2.57 -14.43 3.14
N SER A 131 1.37 -14.51 3.67
CA SER A 131 0.14 -14.84 2.92
C SER A 131 -0.58 -13.64 2.35
N VAL A 132 -0.16 -12.40 2.68
CA VAL A 132 -0.65 -11.16 2.08
C VAL A 132 0.50 -10.47 1.39
N GLN A 133 0.36 -10.20 0.08
CA GLN A 133 1.45 -9.74 -0.76
C GLN A 133 0.99 -8.61 -1.69
N LYS A 134 1.90 -7.71 -2.05
CA LYS A 134 1.67 -6.72 -3.09
C LYS A 134 1.97 -7.34 -4.46
N PHE A 135 1.02 -7.30 -5.40
CA PHE A 135 1.31 -7.65 -6.79
C PHE A 135 1.75 -6.40 -7.56
N PHE A 136 3.03 -6.34 -7.93
CA PHE A 136 3.62 -5.12 -8.50
C PHE A 136 4.73 -5.42 -9.54
N PRO A 137 4.80 -4.65 -10.63
CA PRO A 137 3.82 -3.65 -11.13
C PRO A 137 2.63 -4.34 -11.85
N ALA A 138 1.40 -4.13 -11.37
CA ALA A 138 0.26 -4.96 -11.73
C ALA A 138 -0.06 -4.97 -13.24
N GLU A 139 -0.29 -3.80 -13.84
CA GLU A 139 -0.64 -3.73 -15.28
C GLU A 139 0.52 -4.19 -16.18
N ALA A 140 1.75 -3.78 -15.87
CA ALA A 140 2.91 -4.17 -16.64
C ALA A 140 3.20 -5.69 -16.60
N ASN A 141 2.73 -6.37 -15.55
CA ASN A 141 2.88 -7.83 -15.38
C ASN A 141 1.65 -8.62 -15.87
N GLY A 142 0.81 -8.03 -16.71
CA GLY A 142 -0.32 -8.69 -17.36
C GLY A 142 -1.66 -8.51 -16.66
N GLY A 143 -1.73 -7.60 -15.68
CA GLY A 143 -2.98 -7.13 -15.10
C GLY A 143 -3.76 -8.17 -14.31
N ALA A 144 -5.07 -7.95 -14.19
CA ALA A 144 -5.97 -8.84 -13.47
C ALA A 144 -5.99 -10.29 -14.03
N PRO A 145 -5.85 -10.53 -15.35
CA PRO A 145 -5.72 -11.91 -15.87
C PRO A 145 -4.50 -12.65 -15.34
N ALA A 146 -3.33 -11.99 -15.27
CA ALA A 146 -2.11 -12.60 -14.73
C ALA A 146 -2.26 -12.89 -13.23
N LEU A 147 -2.81 -11.93 -12.47
CA LEU A 147 -3.05 -12.10 -11.03
C LEU A 147 -4.01 -13.28 -10.76
N LYS A 148 -5.07 -13.42 -11.55
CA LYS A 148 -6.01 -14.56 -11.48
C LYS A 148 -5.28 -15.88 -11.74
N ALA A 149 -4.41 -15.91 -12.76
CA ALA A 149 -3.66 -17.12 -13.12
C ALA A 149 -2.65 -17.53 -12.04
N ILE A 150 -1.94 -16.56 -11.44
CA ILE A 150 -1.01 -16.80 -10.32
C ILE A 150 -1.76 -17.26 -9.08
N GLY A 151 -2.90 -16.66 -8.77
CA GLY A 151 -3.69 -17.00 -7.59
C GLY A 151 -4.36 -18.37 -7.63
N ALA A 152 -4.67 -18.90 -8.82
CA ALA A 152 -5.35 -20.18 -8.96
C ALA A 152 -4.63 -21.36 -8.27
N PRO A 153 -3.30 -21.55 -8.45
CA PRO A 153 -2.54 -22.58 -7.73
C PRO A 153 -2.13 -22.15 -6.31
N LEU A 154 -2.32 -20.89 -5.92
CA LEU A 154 -1.91 -20.31 -4.63
C LEU A 154 -3.11 -19.73 -3.84
N PRO A 155 -4.13 -20.56 -3.52
CA PRO A 155 -5.37 -20.05 -2.88
C PRO A 155 -5.14 -19.49 -1.47
N GLN A 156 -3.98 -19.73 -0.87
CA GLN A 156 -3.60 -19.22 0.45
C GLN A 156 -3.10 -17.77 0.39
N VAL A 157 -2.73 -17.27 -0.81
CA VAL A 157 -2.18 -15.94 -0.97
C VAL A 157 -3.27 -14.95 -1.35
N SER A 158 -3.32 -13.85 -0.62
CA SER A 158 -4.14 -12.69 -0.96
C SER A 158 -3.25 -11.53 -1.42
N PHE A 159 -3.76 -10.72 -2.33
CA PHE A 159 -2.96 -9.69 -2.98
C PHE A 159 -3.55 -8.30 -2.82
N CYS A 160 -2.64 -7.30 -2.87
CA CYS A 160 -2.90 -5.89 -3.12
C CYS A 160 -2.23 -5.50 -4.44
N PRO A 161 -2.91 -5.65 -5.61
CA PRO A 161 -2.36 -5.22 -6.89
C PRO A 161 -2.16 -3.71 -6.92
N THR A 162 -0.98 -3.29 -7.42
CA THR A 162 -0.56 -1.89 -7.46
C THR A 162 0.27 -1.64 -8.72
N GLY A 163 0.10 -0.45 -9.31
CA GLY A 163 0.83 -0.03 -10.50
C GLY A 163 0.01 -0.14 -11.77
N GLY A 164 -0.41 1.02 -12.29
CA GLY A 164 -1.28 1.15 -13.46
C GLY A 164 -2.76 0.90 -13.17
N VAL A 165 -3.15 0.78 -11.89
CA VAL A 165 -4.56 0.67 -11.52
C VAL A 165 -5.23 2.03 -11.62
N THR A 166 -6.39 2.08 -12.29
CA THR A 166 -7.21 3.28 -12.54
C THR A 166 -8.64 3.02 -12.07
N PRO A 167 -9.51 4.05 -11.97
CA PRO A 167 -10.93 3.84 -11.68
C PRO A 167 -11.63 2.87 -12.62
N GLU A 168 -11.24 2.85 -13.91
CA GLU A 168 -11.84 2.04 -14.94
C GLU A 168 -11.50 0.56 -14.81
N ASN A 169 -10.24 0.22 -14.43
CA ASN A 169 -9.81 -1.18 -14.30
C ASN A 169 -9.90 -1.72 -12.87
N ALA A 170 -10.05 -0.85 -11.86
CA ALA A 170 -10.16 -1.23 -10.44
C ALA A 170 -11.20 -2.33 -10.18
N PRO A 171 -12.43 -2.28 -10.76
CA PRO A 171 -13.43 -3.33 -10.55
C PRO A 171 -12.99 -4.71 -11.03
N THR A 172 -12.13 -4.80 -12.05
CA THR A 172 -11.63 -6.09 -12.55
C THR A 172 -10.68 -6.76 -11.58
N TYR A 173 -9.92 -5.98 -10.82
CA TYR A 173 -9.06 -6.49 -9.75
C TYR A 173 -9.86 -6.82 -8.49
N LEU A 174 -10.73 -5.92 -8.05
CA LEU A 174 -11.53 -6.10 -6.83
C LEU A 174 -12.51 -7.27 -6.95
N GLY A 175 -12.92 -7.64 -8.16
CA GLY A 175 -13.75 -8.82 -8.42
C GLY A 175 -13.01 -10.16 -8.33
N LEU A 176 -11.68 -10.18 -8.12
CA LEU A 176 -10.92 -11.40 -7.93
C LEU A 176 -10.97 -11.85 -6.47
N SER A 177 -11.25 -13.13 -6.23
CA SER A 177 -11.36 -13.70 -4.87
C SER A 177 -10.09 -13.65 -4.04
N ASN A 178 -8.93 -13.45 -4.70
CA ASN A 178 -7.62 -13.33 -4.07
C ASN A 178 -7.15 -11.87 -3.92
N THR A 179 -8.01 -10.86 -4.17
CA THR A 179 -7.68 -9.44 -4.01
C THR A 179 -8.37 -8.88 -2.77
N LEU A 180 -7.58 -8.33 -1.84
CA LEU A 180 -8.12 -7.68 -0.62
C LEU A 180 -8.45 -6.21 -0.85
N CYS A 181 -7.57 -5.51 -1.52
CA CYS A 181 -7.67 -4.10 -1.90
C CYS A 181 -6.76 -3.85 -3.10
N ILE A 182 -6.74 -2.63 -3.59
CA ILE A 182 -5.83 -2.19 -4.65
C ILE A 182 -5.03 -0.98 -4.21
N GLY A 183 -3.78 -0.85 -4.68
CA GLY A 183 -3.00 0.37 -4.51
C GLY A 183 -3.23 1.31 -5.69
N GLY A 184 -3.68 2.54 -5.40
CA GLY A 184 -4.01 3.52 -6.43
C GLY A 184 -3.53 4.94 -6.11
N SER A 185 -3.10 5.68 -7.14
CA SER A 185 -2.64 7.06 -7.00
C SER A 185 -3.61 8.10 -7.59
N TRP A 186 -4.67 7.67 -8.27
CA TRP A 186 -5.60 8.59 -8.95
C TRP A 186 -6.40 9.47 -8.00
N VAL A 187 -6.64 9.03 -6.76
CA VAL A 187 -7.38 9.78 -5.73
C VAL A 187 -6.67 11.06 -5.28
N CYS A 188 -5.39 11.20 -5.61
CA CYS A 188 -4.56 12.35 -5.24
C CYS A 188 -3.59 12.68 -6.38
N SER A 189 -4.12 13.11 -7.51
CA SER A 189 -3.29 13.52 -8.66
C SER A 189 -2.38 14.70 -8.31
N ALA A 190 -1.25 14.82 -9.02
CA ALA A 190 -0.30 15.90 -8.80
C ALA A 190 -0.94 17.28 -8.96
N ASP A 191 -1.89 17.42 -9.88
CA ASP A 191 -2.59 18.70 -10.14
C ASP A 191 -3.49 19.09 -8.96
N LEU A 192 -4.25 18.15 -8.39
CA LEU A 192 -5.10 18.40 -7.22
C LEU A 192 -4.26 18.73 -5.98
N ILE A 193 -3.14 18.04 -5.81
CA ILE A 193 -2.19 18.33 -4.73
C ILE A 193 -1.60 19.73 -4.90
N ALA A 194 -1.17 20.10 -6.11
CA ALA A 194 -0.61 21.41 -6.39
C ALA A 194 -1.65 22.54 -6.20
N ALA A 195 -2.90 22.30 -6.57
CA ALA A 195 -4.02 23.20 -6.34
C ALA A 195 -4.48 23.27 -4.88
N LYS A 196 -4.03 22.33 -4.03
CA LYS A 196 -4.51 22.12 -2.65
C LYS A 196 -6.03 21.94 -2.59
N ASP A 197 -6.59 21.27 -3.60
CA ASP A 197 -8.03 21.01 -3.68
C ASP A 197 -8.40 19.78 -2.84
N TRP A 198 -8.37 19.97 -1.52
CA TRP A 198 -8.67 18.93 -0.55
C TRP A 198 -10.11 18.42 -0.66
N THR A 199 -11.04 19.26 -1.06
CA THR A 199 -12.44 18.89 -1.28
C THR A 199 -12.58 17.91 -2.44
N ALA A 200 -11.94 18.18 -3.57
CA ALA A 200 -11.95 17.23 -4.70
C ALA A 200 -11.25 15.91 -4.34
N ILE A 201 -10.16 15.96 -3.57
CA ILE A 201 -9.47 14.74 -3.09
C ILE A 201 -10.37 13.92 -2.15
N GLU A 202 -11.10 14.56 -1.23
CA GLU A 202 -12.06 13.88 -0.36
C GLU A 202 -13.20 13.24 -1.16
N GLU A 203 -13.71 13.90 -2.19
CA GLU A 203 -14.75 13.36 -3.08
C GLU A 203 -14.24 12.13 -3.84
N LEU A 204 -13.06 12.20 -4.46
CA LEU A 204 -12.43 11.05 -5.12
C LEU A 204 -12.14 9.89 -4.16
N ALA A 205 -11.73 10.20 -2.94
CA ALA A 205 -11.52 9.19 -1.90
C ALA A 205 -12.85 8.51 -1.52
N ARG A 206 -13.94 9.25 -1.41
CA ARG A 206 -15.28 8.72 -1.12
C ARG A 206 -15.78 7.81 -2.24
N GLU A 207 -15.58 8.19 -3.49
CA GLU A 207 -15.89 7.35 -4.66
C GLU A 207 -15.07 6.06 -4.63
N ALA A 208 -13.78 6.16 -4.36
CA ALA A 208 -12.89 5.00 -4.27
C ALA A 208 -13.26 4.07 -3.09
N ALA A 209 -13.65 4.63 -1.95
CA ALA A 209 -14.11 3.86 -0.79
C ALA A 209 -15.44 3.13 -1.03
N ALA A 210 -16.26 3.60 -1.97
CA ALA A 210 -17.53 2.99 -2.34
C ALA A 210 -17.40 1.85 -3.37
N LEU A 211 -16.20 1.58 -3.89
CA LEU A 211 -15.95 0.48 -4.82
C LEU A 211 -16.29 -0.87 -4.16
N LYS A 212 -16.93 -1.75 -4.91
CA LYS A 212 -17.30 -3.09 -4.42
C LYS A 212 -16.11 -4.06 -4.57
N ARG A 213 -15.90 -4.85 -3.54
CA ARG A 213 -15.00 -6.01 -3.52
C ARG A 213 -15.74 -7.27 -3.94
#